data_0404d3cd1eef48d4499043ba12171ee7
#
_entry.id   0404d3cd1eef48d4499043ba12171ee7
#
_cell.length_a   1.000
_cell.length_b   1.000
_cell.length_c   1.000
_cell.angle_alpha   90.00
_cell.angle_beta   90.00
_cell.angle_gamma   90.00
#
_symmetry.space_group_name_H-M   'P 1'
#
loop_
_entity.id
_entity.type
_entity.pdbx_description
1 polymer ?
#
loop_
_entity_poly.entity_id
_entity_poly.type
_entity_poly.pdbx_seq_one_letter_code
_entity_poly.pdbx_strand_id
1 'polypeptide(L)'
;MGKTISQKIFDSHLLEKPFKNTYIIRLDNVFCHEITTPIAINDLIARNMDKVFDADKIKAVIDHVSPAKDSKSALQQQILRQWAKRNKIKDFFDIGNNGVCHALFPEKGFVHPGNTIIMGDSHTCTYGAFGCFAAGVGTTDLEVGILKGICAFRYPDSIKIELNGKLKDGVYAKDVILFVLSQLGCNGATDCVIEFTGSVIDQLDMEQRMTICNMSVETGATCGICYPDMKTVDYLWPFIKNDFDSKEAALIEYSKFKSDEDAQYIKTYSFDLSSLSPLCTYGYKPDCVKTVKEMEGTKINQVYIGGCTNGRISDLRVAASILKNQKVSENVRVIINPATTTVYRQAVDEGLITVFLDAGCCVTNPSCGACLGMSCGVLADGEVCVSTTNRNFNGRMGKGGMVHLASPSTAAFSAIRGYICEN
;
A
#
# COMPACT_ATOMS: atom_id res chain seq x y z
N MET A 1 27.81 18.13 -2.15
CA MET A 1 26.48 18.17 -1.53
C MET A 1 25.89 16.80 -1.73
N GLY A 2 25.63 16.10 -0.66
CA GLY A 2 25.13 14.72 -0.68
C GLY A 2 23.70 14.66 -1.23
N LYS A 3 23.34 13.50 -1.73
CA LYS A 3 22.04 13.23 -2.37
C LYS A 3 21.18 12.35 -1.50
N THR A 4 19.86 12.63 -1.52
CA THR A 4 18.86 11.73 -0.93
C THR A 4 18.65 10.49 -1.79
N ILE A 5 18.06 9.43 -1.23
CA ILE A 5 17.74 8.22 -1.97
C ILE A 5 16.93 8.51 -3.24
N SER A 6 15.90 9.35 -3.14
CA SER A 6 15.07 9.73 -4.30
C SER A 6 15.88 10.46 -5.38
N GLN A 7 16.80 11.36 -5.00
CA GLN A 7 17.68 12.06 -5.93
C GLN A 7 18.65 11.09 -6.63
N LYS A 8 19.23 10.12 -5.91
CA LYS A 8 20.10 9.10 -6.53
C LYS A 8 19.33 8.25 -7.55
N ILE A 9 18.09 7.86 -7.22
CA ILE A 9 17.23 7.12 -8.14
C ILE A 9 16.94 7.95 -9.38
N PHE A 10 16.54 9.21 -9.21
CA PHE A 10 16.26 10.09 -10.36
C PHE A 10 17.48 10.28 -11.27
N ASP A 11 18.64 10.55 -10.68
CA ASP A 11 19.87 10.77 -11.46
C ASP A 11 20.30 9.53 -12.24
N SER A 12 20.06 8.32 -11.71
CA SER A 12 20.39 7.05 -12.39
C SER A 12 19.40 6.72 -13.54
N HIS A 13 18.23 7.37 -13.56
CA HIS A 13 17.19 7.13 -14.57
C HIS A 13 16.95 8.33 -15.50
N LEU A 14 17.67 9.42 -15.28
CA LEU A 14 17.51 10.65 -16.06
C LEU A 14 17.81 10.44 -17.54
N LEU A 15 16.86 10.79 -18.39
CA LEU A 15 17.00 10.80 -19.83
C LEU A 15 17.12 12.22 -20.36
N GLU A 16 16.28 13.13 -19.91
CA GLU A 16 16.20 14.49 -20.40
C GLU A 16 15.71 15.45 -19.33
N LYS A 17 16.12 16.70 -19.41
CA LYS A 17 15.68 17.82 -18.56
C LYS A 17 15.16 18.96 -19.43
N PRO A 18 13.93 18.84 -19.98
CA PRO A 18 13.40 19.80 -20.93
C PRO A 18 13.16 21.19 -20.32
N PHE A 19 12.89 21.26 -19.02
CA PHE A 19 12.68 22.52 -18.27
C PHE A 19 13.40 22.48 -16.92
N LYS A 20 13.59 23.64 -16.31
CA LYS A 20 14.37 23.79 -15.06
C LYS A 20 14.00 22.77 -13.97
N ASN A 21 12.71 22.43 -13.83
CA ASN A 21 12.20 21.57 -12.77
C ASN A 21 11.52 20.30 -13.29
N THR A 22 11.59 20.02 -14.59
CA THR A 22 10.96 18.83 -15.21
C THR A 22 12.05 17.85 -15.63
N TYR A 23 11.96 16.64 -15.13
CA TYR A 23 12.89 15.54 -15.36
C TYR A 23 12.14 14.40 -16.04
N ILE A 24 12.56 14.04 -17.25
CA ILE A 24 12.07 12.84 -17.93
C ILE A 24 12.97 11.69 -17.50
N ILE A 25 12.39 10.71 -16.83
CA ILE A 25 13.10 9.53 -16.34
C ILE A 25 12.61 8.27 -17.04
N ARG A 26 13.53 7.30 -17.21
CA ARG A 26 13.20 5.95 -17.65
C ARG A 26 12.46 5.22 -16.56
N LEU A 27 11.51 4.38 -16.90
CA LEU A 27 10.78 3.52 -16.00
C LEU A 27 11.32 2.08 -16.03
N ASP A 28 11.47 1.47 -14.88
CA ASP A 28 11.81 0.05 -14.77
C ASP A 28 10.57 -0.82 -14.90
N ASN A 29 9.45 -0.38 -14.33
CA ASN A 29 8.17 -1.07 -14.46
C ASN A 29 7.00 -0.09 -14.60
N VAL A 30 5.98 -0.51 -15.33
CA VAL A 30 4.66 0.13 -15.37
C VAL A 30 3.64 -0.90 -14.91
N PHE A 31 2.94 -0.60 -13.80
CA PHE A 31 1.94 -1.49 -13.24
C PHE A 31 0.54 -1.07 -13.65
N CYS A 32 -0.32 -2.05 -13.88
CA CYS A 32 -1.64 -1.89 -14.44
C CYS A 32 -2.70 -2.64 -13.65
N HIS A 33 -3.91 -2.09 -13.55
CA HIS A 33 -5.07 -2.78 -12.97
C HIS A 33 -6.37 -2.43 -13.73
N GLU A 34 -7.45 -3.17 -13.49
CA GLU A 34 -8.66 -3.13 -14.28
C GLU A 34 -9.53 -1.86 -14.12
N ILE A 35 -9.22 -0.98 -13.17
CA ILE A 35 -10.06 0.23 -12.97
C ILE A 35 -9.56 1.41 -13.80
N THR A 36 -8.29 1.76 -13.72
CA THR A 36 -7.75 2.96 -14.39
C THR A 36 -7.11 2.65 -15.74
N THR A 37 -6.43 1.52 -15.89
CA THR A 37 -5.72 1.16 -17.11
C THR A 37 -6.65 0.99 -18.32
N PRO A 38 -7.89 0.47 -18.24
CA PRO A 38 -8.80 0.41 -19.37
C PRO A 38 -9.12 1.78 -20.00
N ILE A 39 -9.07 2.87 -19.24
CA ILE A 39 -9.26 4.22 -19.77
C ILE A 39 -8.10 4.56 -20.71
N ALA A 40 -6.87 4.40 -20.24
CA ALA A 40 -5.66 4.60 -21.04
C ALA A 40 -5.64 3.68 -22.27
N ILE A 41 -5.98 2.39 -22.11
CA ILE A 41 -6.03 1.43 -23.22
C ILE A 41 -7.00 1.89 -24.32
N ASN A 42 -8.20 2.32 -23.96
CA ASN A 42 -9.20 2.76 -24.92
C ASN A 42 -8.74 4.01 -25.69
N ASP A 43 -8.11 4.96 -25.01
CA ASP A 43 -7.53 6.15 -25.64
C ASP A 43 -6.39 5.78 -26.59
N LEU A 44 -5.51 4.87 -26.19
CA LEU A 44 -4.41 4.39 -27.03
C LEU A 44 -4.94 3.65 -28.28
N ILE A 45 -5.94 2.79 -28.13
CA ILE A 45 -6.59 2.10 -29.27
C ILE A 45 -7.23 3.10 -30.23
N ALA A 46 -7.96 4.10 -29.71
CA ALA A 46 -8.60 5.13 -30.54
C ALA A 46 -7.58 5.92 -31.37
N ARG A 47 -6.34 6.03 -30.90
CA ARG A 47 -5.23 6.70 -31.61
C ARG A 47 -4.37 5.74 -32.44
N ASN A 48 -4.73 4.45 -32.55
CA ASN A 48 -3.92 3.40 -33.17
C ASN A 48 -2.50 3.24 -32.57
N MET A 49 -2.37 3.41 -31.24
CA MET A 49 -1.12 3.44 -30.50
C MET A 49 -1.13 2.42 -29.34
N ASP A 50 -1.72 1.24 -29.50
CA ASP A 50 -1.94 0.28 -28.42
C ASP A 50 -0.77 -0.69 -28.14
N LYS A 51 0.40 -0.46 -28.76
CA LYS A 51 1.60 -1.26 -28.51
C LYS A 51 2.37 -0.75 -27.29
N VAL A 52 2.78 -1.67 -26.43
CA VAL A 52 3.61 -1.35 -25.27
C VAL A 52 5.09 -1.21 -25.65
N PHE A 53 5.84 -0.39 -24.89
CA PHE A 53 7.28 -0.21 -25.13
C PHE A 53 8.09 -1.49 -24.87
N ASP A 54 7.72 -2.24 -23.86
CA ASP A 54 8.35 -3.50 -23.46
C ASP A 54 7.36 -4.33 -22.65
N ALA A 55 6.97 -5.50 -23.14
CA ALA A 55 5.98 -6.36 -22.48
C ALA A 55 6.50 -6.97 -21.18
N ASP A 56 7.83 -7.14 -21.04
CA ASP A 56 8.45 -7.66 -19.82
C ASP A 56 8.54 -6.61 -18.69
N LYS A 57 8.32 -5.33 -19.00
CA LYS A 57 8.28 -4.20 -18.04
C LYS A 57 6.86 -3.84 -17.61
N ILE A 58 5.84 -4.43 -18.23
CA ILE A 58 4.44 -4.22 -17.87
C ILE A 58 3.96 -5.38 -16.99
N LYS A 59 3.38 -5.06 -15.84
CA LYS A 59 2.72 -6.04 -14.97
C LYS A 59 1.27 -5.64 -14.79
N ALA A 60 0.34 -6.61 -14.86
CA ALA A 60 -1.08 -6.29 -14.79
C ALA A 60 -1.84 -7.26 -13.89
N VAL A 61 -2.88 -6.76 -13.23
CA VAL A 61 -3.69 -7.55 -12.29
C VAL A 61 -5.16 -7.17 -12.32
N ILE A 62 -6.03 -8.13 -12.04
CA ILE A 62 -7.44 -7.91 -11.72
C ILE A 62 -7.57 -7.93 -10.21
N ASP A 63 -7.76 -6.77 -9.57
CA ASP A 63 -7.65 -6.67 -8.11
C ASP A 63 -8.71 -5.83 -7.40
N HIS A 64 -9.25 -4.81 -8.05
CA HIS A 64 -10.16 -3.87 -7.38
C HIS A 64 -11.56 -4.42 -7.20
N VAL A 65 -12.14 -4.98 -8.26
CA VAL A 65 -13.49 -5.57 -8.24
C VAL A 65 -13.40 -7.03 -8.68
N SER A 66 -12.89 -7.85 -7.80
CA SER A 66 -12.61 -9.28 -8.08
C SER A 66 -13.38 -10.19 -7.11
N PRO A 67 -14.24 -11.09 -7.61
CA PRO A 67 -14.78 -11.16 -8.98
C PRO A 67 -15.62 -9.93 -9.37
N ALA A 68 -15.88 -9.76 -10.68
CA ALA A 68 -16.71 -8.67 -11.16
C ALA A 68 -18.11 -8.70 -10.52
N LYS A 69 -18.54 -7.58 -9.96
CA LYS A 69 -19.85 -7.43 -9.28
C LYS A 69 -21.01 -7.09 -10.22
N ASP A 70 -20.68 -6.55 -11.41
CA ASP A 70 -21.65 -6.09 -12.41
C ASP A 70 -21.03 -6.12 -13.82
N SER A 71 -21.86 -5.85 -14.85
CA SER A 71 -21.43 -5.86 -16.25
C SER A 71 -20.37 -4.80 -16.56
N LYS A 72 -20.34 -3.66 -15.85
CA LYS A 72 -19.32 -2.63 -16.06
C LYS A 72 -17.95 -3.10 -15.59
N SER A 73 -17.86 -3.65 -14.40
CA SER A 73 -16.61 -4.22 -13.88
C SER A 73 -16.15 -5.41 -14.72
N ALA A 74 -17.07 -6.26 -15.19
CA ALA A 74 -16.76 -7.35 -16.12
C ALA A 74 -16.16 -6.84 -17.44
N LEU A 75 -16.69 -5.76 -18.01
CA LEU A 75 -16.17 -5.13 -19.21
C LEU A 75 -14.75 -4.56 -19.01
N GLN A 76 -14.51 -3.87 -17.90
CA GLN A 76 -13.18 -3.34 -17.56
C GLN A 76 -12.14 -4.47 -17.47
N GLN A 77 -12.49 -5.56 -16.78
CA GLN A 77 -11.63 -6.75 -16.72
C GLN A 77 -11.39 -7.36 -18.11
N GLN A 78 -12.42 -7.43 -18.94
CA GLN A 78 -12.31 -7.96 -20.31
C GLN A 78 -11.36 -7.11 -21.17
N ILE A 79 -11.45 -5.79 -21.09
CA ILE A 79 -10.56 -4.87 -21.81
C ILE A 79 -9.11 -5.13 -21.42
N LEU A 80 -8.81 -5.20 -20.11
CA LEU A 80 -7.46 -5.44 -19.62
C LEU A 80 -6.93 -6.82 -20.05
N ARG A 81 -7.74 -7.89 -19.94
CA ARG A 81 -7.37 -9.25 -20.41
C ARG A 81 -7.02 -9.28 -21.90
N GLN A 82 -7.88 -8.69 -22.72
CA GLN A 82 -7.68 -8.67 -24.18
C GLN A 82 -6.43 -7.87 -24.56
N TRP A 83 -6.21 -6.72 -23.90
CA TRP A 83 -5.04 -5.91 -24.13
C TRP A 83 -3.75 -6.63 -23.71
N ALA A 84 -3.73 -7.23 -22.52
CA ALA A 84 -2.59 -8.00 -22.03
C ALA A 84 -2.24 -9.15 -23.00
N LYS A 85 -3.24 -9.86 -23.50
CA LYS A 85 -3.06 -10.94 -24.49
C LYS A 85 -2.49 -10.41 -25.82
N ARG A 86 -3.05 -9.30 -26.36
CA ARG A 86 -2.55 -8.70 -27.63
C ARG A 86 -1.10 -8.25 -27.53
N ASN A 87 -0.73 -7.68 -26.40
CA ASN A 87 0.62 -7.16 -26.15
C ASN A 87 1.57 -8.22 -25.56
N LYS A 88 1.14 -9.48 -25.41
CA LYS A 88 1.95 -10.60 -24.91
C LYS A 88 2.54 -10.34 -23.52
N ILE A 89 1.80 -9.63 -22.67
CA ILE A 89 2.19 -9.38 -21.29
C ILE A 89 2.16 -10.71 -20.54
N LYS A 90 3.31 -11.17 -20.07
CA LYS A 90 3.47 -12.46 -19.38
C LYS A 90 2.98 -12.39 -17.93
N ASP A 91 3.27 -11.28 -17.26
CA ASP A 91 2.95 -11.07 -15.86
C ASP A 91 1.56 -10.42 -15.72
N PHE A 92 0.55 -11.22 -16.05
CA PHE A 92 -0.86 -10.89 -15.92
C PHE A 92 -1.52 -11.83 -14.91
N PHE A 93 -2.06 -11.24 -13.85
CA PHE A 93 -2.65 -11.97 -12.72
C PHE A 93 -4.16 -11.82 -12.74
N ASP A 94 -4.83 -12.86 -13.18
CA ASP A 94 -6.29 -12.92 -13.22
C ASP A 94 -6.86 -13.57 -11.94
N ILE A 95 -8.18 -13.59 -11.83
CA ILE A 95 -8.93 -14.22 -10.74
C ILE A 95 -8.43 -15.64 -10.50
N GLY A 96 -8.14 -15.96 -9.24
CA GLY A 96 -7.54 -17.22 -8.82
C GLY A 96 -6.04 -17.17 -8.56
N ASN A 97 -5.32 -16.24 -9.20
CA ASN A 97 -3.90 -15.94 -8.94
C ASN A 97 -3.68 -14.45 -8.63
N ASN A 98 -4.75 -13.74 -8.34
CA ASN A 98 -4.72 -12.30 -8.12
C ASN A 98 -4.46 -11.93 -6.66
N GLY A 99 -4.38 -10.66 -6.43
CA GLY A 99 -4.27 -10.01 -5.12
C GLY A 99 -4.24 -8.51 -5.32
N VAL A 100 -4.46 -7.76 -4.26
CA VAL A 100 -4.32 -6.31 -4.33
C VAL A 100 -2.92 -5.96 -4.82
N CYS A 101 -2.81 -5.18 -5.87
CA CYS A 101 -1.56 -4.90 -6.59
C CYS A 101 -0.39 -4.54 -5.66
N HIS A 102 -0.65 -3.71 -4.65
CA HIS A 102 0.37 -3.25 -3.69
C HIS A 102 0.86 -4.31 -2.68
N ALA A 103 0.23 -5.48 -2.65
CA ALA A 103 0.73 -6.65 -1.95
C ALA A 103 1.27 -7.69 -2.94
N LEU A 104 0.57 -7.89 -4.07
CA LEU A 104 0.89 -8.92 -5.05
C LEU A 104 2.24 -8.66 -5.75
N PHE A 105 2.48 -7.45 -6.27
CA PHE A 105 3.69 -7.21 -7.05
C PHE A 105 4.98 -7.32 -6.22
N PRO A 106 5.05 -6.85 -4.96
CA PRO A 106 6.15 -7.20 -4.07
C PRO A 106 6.27 -8.71 -3.82
N GLU A 107 5.14 -9.41 -3.58
CA GLU A 107 5.11 -10.87 -3.37
C GLU A 107 5.65 -11.66 -4.57
N LYS A 108 5.56 -11.09 -5.78
CA LYS A 108 6.09 -11.70 -7.01
C LYS A 108 7.53 -11.25 -7.35
N GLY A 109 8.16 -10.44 -6.49
CA GLY A 109 9.53 -10.00 -6.69
C GLY A 109 9.70 -8.95 -7.80
N PHE A 110 8.69 -8.16 -8.13
CA PHE A 110 8.78 -7.14 -9.20
C PHE A 110 9.24 -5.78 -8.71
N VAL A 111 9.50 -5.63 -7.42
CA VAL A 111 9.88 -4.37 -6.80
C VAL A 111 11.27 -4.49 -6.20
N HIS A 112 12.23 -3.75 -6.75
CA HIS A 112 13.62 -3.79 -6.30
C HIS A 112 14.12 -2.42 -5.87
N PRO A 113 15.09 -2.35 -4.95
CA PRO A 113 15.76 -1.10 -4.60
C PRO A 113 16.29 -0.37 -5.84
N GLY A 114 16.11 0.94 -5.85
CA GLY A 114 16.54 1.79 -6.96
C GLY A 114 15.58 1.84 -8.15
N ASN A 115 14.55 1.00 -8.22
CA ASN A 115 13.59 1.03 -9.33
C ASN A 115 12.78 2.33 -9.38
N THR A 116 12.32 2.65 -10.59
CA THR A 116 11.30 3.66 -10.89
C THR A 116 10.04 2.98 -11.41
N ILE A 117 8.92 3.19 -10.71
CA ILE A 117 7.66 2.50 -10.95
C ILE A 117 6.50 3.50 -11.01
N ILE A 118 5.63 3.36 -12.01
CA ILE A 118 4.37 4.10 -12.06
C ILE A 118 3.17 3.17 -12.16
N MET A 119 2.03 3.65 -11.70
CA MET A 119 0.72 2.99 -11.82
C MET A 119 -0.40 4.04 -11.74
N GLY A 120 -1.54 3.75 -12.31
CA GLY A 120 -2.74 4.60 -12.18
C GLY A 120 -3.46 4.44 -10.83
N ASP A 121 -2.72 4.22 -9.74
CA ASP A 121 -3.24 4.10 -8.37
C ASP A 121 -2.40 4.95 -7.41
N SER A 122 -3.07 5.71 -6.53
CA SER A 122 -2.40 6.63 -5.60
C SER A 122 -1.51 5.93 -4.57
N HIS A 123 -1.82 4.67 -4.19
CA HIS A 123 -1.04 3.92 -3.20
C HIS A 123 0.16 3.18 -3.80
N THR A 124 0.55 3.49 -5.04
CA THR A 124 1.79 3.02 -5.69
C THR A 124 3.03 3.31 -4.83
N CYS A 125 2.98 4.38 -4.03
CA CYS A 125 4.01 4.71 -3.03
C CYS A 125 4.33 3.58 -2.04
N THR A 126 3.49 2.56 -1.89
CA THR A 126 3.75 1.36 -1.09
C THR A 126 5.09 0.72 -1.42
N TYR A 127 5.47 0.72 -2.69
CA TYR A 127 6.70 0.07 -3.16
C TYR A 127 7.97 0.77 -2.68
N GLY A 128 7.89 2.03 -2.24
CA GLY A 128 8.99 2.73 -1.61
C GLY A 128 9.53 2.06 -0.34
N ALA A 129 8.77 1.14 0.25
CA ALA A 129 9.24 0.27 1.34
C ALA A 129 10.49 -0.54 0.97
N PHE A 130 10.72 -0.77 -0.32
CA PHE A 130 11.87 -1.49 -0.86
C PHE A 130 13.03 -0.57 -1.27
N GLY A 131 12.95 0.73 -1.05
CA GLY A 131 13.98 1.67 -1.50
C GLY A 131 13.89 2.02 -2.98
N CYS A 132 12.69 2.05 -3.55
CA CYS A 132 12.42 2.48 -4.92
C CYS A 132 11.64 3.80 -4.95
N PHE A 133 11.63 4.48 -6.09
CA PHE A 133 10.71 5.58 -6.35
C PHE A 133 9.48 5.06 -7.07
N ALA A 134 8.34 5.12 -6.43
CA ALA A 134 7.09 4.61 -6.96
C ALA A 134 5.96 5.62 -6.77
N ALA A 135 5.30 5.99 -7.85
CA ALA A 135 4.30 7.06 -7.84
C ALA A 135 3.01 6.69 -8.56
N GLY A 136 1.90 7.09 -7.95
CA GLY A 136 0.61 7.12 -8.63
C GLY A 136 0.55 8.26 -9.63
N VAL A 137 0.08 7.96 -10.85
CA VAL A 137 0.03 8.94 -11.96
C VAL A 137 -1.35 9.01 -12.60
N GLY A 138 -1.61 10.12 -13.29
CA GLY A 138 -2.82 10.28 -14.08
C GLY A 138 -2.84 9.42 -15.33
N THR A 139 -4.01 9.34 -15.99
CA THR A 139 -4.20 8.49 -17.18
C THR A 139 -3.23 8.84 -18.29
N THR A 140 -3.00 10.12 -18.57
CA THR A 140 -2.09 10.58 -19.65
C THR A 140 -0.64 10.17 -19.38
N ASP A 141 -0.15 10.29 -18.13
CA ASP A 141 1.20 9.85 -17.79
C ASP A 141 1.32 8.33 -17.86
N LEU A 142 0.27 7.61 -17.47
CA LEU A 142 0.21 6.16 -17.62
C LEU A 142 0.28 5.74 -19.09
N GLU A 143 -0.42 6.43 -20.00
CA GLU A 143 -0.34 6.20 -21.44
C GLU A 143 1.09 6.36 -21.96
N VAL A 144 1.78 7.45 -21.59
CA VAL A 144 3.17 7.70 -21.95
C VAL A 144 4.08 6.61 -21.40
N GLY A 145 3.88 6.22 -20.14
CA GLY A 145 4.60 5.11 -19.51
C GLY A 145 4.42 3.80 -20.27
N ILE A 146 3.20 3.44 -20.63
CA ILE A 146 2.89 2.22 -21.40
C ILE A 146 3.54 2.25 -22.80
N LEU A 147 3.51 3.40 -23.48
CA LEU A 147 4.00 3.52 -24.86
C LEU A 147 5.52 3.67 -24.97
N LYS A 148 6.15 4.34 -24.01
CA LYS A 148 7.54 4.82 -24.12
C LYS A 148 8.45 4.34 -23.00
N GLY A 149 7.92 3.82 -21.90
CA GLY A 149 8.71 3.47 -20.72
C GLY A 149 9.36 4.68 -20.02
N ILE A 150 8.72 5.85 -20.12
CA ILE A 150 9.22 7.09 -19.53
C ILE A 150 8.08 7.82 -18.81
N CYS A 151 8.45 8.67 -17.85
CA CYS A 151 7.51 9.59 -17.24
C CYS A 151 8.21 10.90 -16.87
N ALA A 152 7.46 12.00 -16.90
CA ALA A 152 7.95 13.30 -16.50
C ALA A 152 7.58 13.58 -15.05
N PHE A 153 8.57 13.96 -14.24
CA PHE A 153 8.37 14.34 -12.85
C PHE A 153 9.08 15.66 -12.53
N ARG A 154 8.61 16.33 -11.50
CA ARG A 154 9.41 17.35 -10.83
C ARG A 154 10.57 16.68 -10.08
N TYR A 155 11.76 17.28 -10.06
CA TYR A 155 12.87 16.78 -9.25
C TYR A 155 12.45 16.75 -7.77
N PRO A 156 12.60 15.61 -7.09
CA PRO A 156 12.00 15.44 -5.78
C PRO A 156 12.70 16.26 -4.70
N ASP A 157 11.93 17.12 -4.05
CA ASP A 157 12.28 17.62 -2.73
C ASP A 157 12.00 16.53 -1.70
N SER A 158 12.88 16.35 -0.72
CA SER A 158 12.76 15.28 0.27
C SER A 158 12.55 15.83 1.68
N ILE A 159 11.65 15.20 2.42
CA ILE A 159 11.43 15.38 3.85
C ILE A 159 11.95 14.14 4.57
N LYS A 160 12.77 14.34 5.62
CA LYS A 160 13.24 13.24 6.46
C LYS A 160 12.34 13.10 7.69
N ILE A 161 11.90 11.87 7.98
CA ILE A 161 11.16 11.54 9.19
C ILE A 161 11.93 10.46 9.95
N GLU A 162 12.51 10.85 11.08
CA GLU A 162 13.22 9.96 11.99
C GLU A 162 12.28 9.47 13.08
N LEU A 163 12.01 8.18 13.09
CA LEU A 163 11.13 7.52 14.06
C LEU A 163 12.00 6.68 15.00
N ASN A 164 12.16 7.16 16.22
CA ASN A 164 13.07 6.57 17.21
C ASN A 164 12.31 5.95 18.37
N GLY A 165 13.04 5.15 19.18
CA GLY A 165 12.51 4.47 20.34
C GLY A 165 12.20 3.00 20.08
N LYS A 166 11.42 2.40 20.98
CA LYS A 166 10.92 1.03 20.88
C LYS A 166 9.41 1.05 21.04
N LEU A 167 8.70 0.49 20.07
CA LEU A 167 7.25 0.39 20.13
C LEU A 167 6.81 -0.50 21.29
N LYS A 168 5.75 -0.10 21.97
CA LYS A 168 5.09 -0.91 23.00
C LYS A 168 4.35 -2.09 22.37
N ASP A 169 4.12 -3.12 23.16
CA ASP A 169 3.22 -4.21 22.78
C ASP A 169 1.81 -3.63 22.46
N GLY A 170 1.20 -4.13 21.41
CA GLY A 170 -0.10 -3.64 20.94
C GLY A 170 -0.04 -2.42 20.01
N VAL A 171 1.14 -1.84 19.79
CA VAL A 171 1.37 -0.76 18.82
C VAL A 171 1.99 -1.32 17.54
N TYR A 172 1.41 -0.99 16.40
CA TYR A 172 1.79 -1.53 15.09
C TYR A 172 2.15 -0.41 14.10
N ALA A 173 2.67 -0.79 12.95
CA ALA A 173 3.02 0.16 11.87
C ALA A 173 1.85 1.07 11.46
N LYS A 174 0.61 0.59 11.59
CA LYS A 174 -0.59 1.43 11.38
C LYS A 174 -0.66 2.59 12.37
N ASP A 175 -0.39 2.35 13.63
CA ASP A 175 -0.40 3.40 14.66
C ASP A 175 0.73 4.40 14.39
N VAL A 176 1.90 3.91 13.96
CA VAL A 176 3.04 4.76 13.58
C VAL A 176 2.68 5.71 12.45
N ILE A 177 2.09 5.21 11.36
CA ILE A 177 1.75 6.10 10.24
C ILE A 177 0.57 7.01 10.56
N LEU A 178 -0.40 6.60 11.37
CA LEU A 178 -1.45 7.48 11.86
C LEU A 178 -0.88 8.59 12.74
N PHE A 179 0.12 8.30 13.58
CA PHE A 179 0.84 9.31 14.32
C PHE A 179 1.51 10.33 13.37
N VAL A 180 2.26 9.85 12.37
CA VAL A 180 2.91 10.73 11.38
C VAL A 180 1.88 11.62 10.69
N LEU A 181 0.75 11.07 10.28
CA LEU A 181 -0.36 11.84 9.67
C LEU A 181 -0.90 12.92 10.62
N SER A 182 -1.04 12.61 11.90
CA SER A 182 -1.49 13.61 12.90
C SER A 182 -0.52 14.77 13.08
N GLN A 183 0.78 14.53 12.84
CA GLN A 183 1.83 15.54 12.99
C GLN A 183 2.01 16.40 11.73
N LEU A 184 1.89 15.82 10.55
CA LEU A 184 2.10 16.49 9.27
C LEU A 184 0.81 17.07 8.68
N GLY A 185 -0.34 16.45 8.95
CA GLY A 185 -1.59 16.72 8.25
C GLY A 185 -1.61 16.18 6.82
N CYS A 186 -2.77 16.25 6.17
CA CYS A 186 -2.98 15.72 4.82
C CYS A 186 -2.19 16.45 3.70
N ASN A 187 -1.62 17.61 3.98
CA ASN A 187 -0.88 18.43 2.99
C ASN A 187 0.57 18.71 3.41
N GLY A 188 1.04 18.10 4.50
CA GLY A 188 2.34 18.41 5.11
C GLY A 188 3.56 18.02 4.28
N ALA A 189 3.38 17.15 3.28
CA ALA A 189 4.44 16.68 2.39
C ALA A 189 4.07 16.82 0.91
N THR A 190 3.20 17.77 0.55
CA THR A 190 2.74 17.97 -0.83
C THR A 190 3.93 18.11 -1.79
N ASP A 191 3.89 17.34 -2.88
CA ASP A 191 4.91 17.28 -3.93
C ASP A 191 6.32 16.83 -3.47
N CYS A 192 6.45 16.32 -2.24
CA CYS A 192 7.71 15.84 -1.69
C CYS A 192 7.79 14.32 -1.68
N VAL A 193 9.00 13.80 -1.52
CA VAL A 193 9.26 12.41 -1.13
C VAL A 193 9.57 12.39 0.37
N ILE A 194 8.92 11.49 1.10
CA ILE A 194 9.26 11.25 2.51
C ILE A 194 10.28 10.13 2.59
N GLU A 195 11.38 10.37 3.30
CA GLU A 195 12.34 9.33 3.69
C GLU A 195 12.13 8.97 5.15
N PHE A 196 11.71 7.74 5.41
CA PHE A 196 11.51 7.19 6.74
C PHE A 196 12.79 6.52 7.24
N THR A 197 13.24 6.93 8.42
CA THR A 197 14.49 6.45 9.06
C THR A 197 14.29 6.26 10.56
N GLY A 198 15.33 5.81 11.24
CA GLY A 198 15.37 5.69 12.71
C GLY A 198 15.08 4.28 13.22
N SER A 199 15.34 4.09 14.51
CA SER A 199 15.34 2.76 15.13
C SER A 199 14.00 2.03 15.07
N VAL A 200 12.88 2.74 14.94
CA VAL A 200 11.57 2.12 14.73
C VAL A 200 11.52 1.46 13.34
N ILE A 201 11.97 2.17 12.29
CA ILE A 201 12.00 1.61 10.92
C ILE A 201 12.92 0.39 10.85
N ASP A 202 14.05 0.42 11.57
CA ASP A 202 14.98 -0.72 11.64
C ASP A 202 14.35 -1.95 12.31
N GLN A 203 13.44 -1.77 13.24
CA GLN A 203 12.72 -2.86 13.92
C GLN A 203 11.63 -3.48 13.03
N LEU A 204 10.97 -2.69 12.18
CA LEU A 204 9.86 -3.14 11.34
C LEU A 204 10.31 -4.16 10.29
N ASP A 205 9.48 -5.16 10.03
CA ASP A 205 9.61 -6.05 8.88
C ASP A 205 9.11 -5.38 7.59
N MET A 206 9.25 -6.07 6.45
CA MET A 206 8.87 -5.50 5.14
C MET A 206 7.36 -5.26 5.02
N GLU A 207 6.50 -6.12 5.61
CA GLU A 207 5.04 -5.93 5.58
C GLU A 207 4.64 -4.66 6.34
N GLN A 208 5.28 -4.40 7.47
CA GLN A 208 5.08 -3.21 8.29
C GLN A 208 5.61 -1.94 7.60
N ARG A 209 6.77 -2.00 6.93
CA ARG A 209 7.30 -0.88 6.13
C ARG A 209 6.37 -0.55 4.96
N MET A 210 5.80 -1.57 4.30
CA MET A 210 4.79 -1.37 3.26
C MET A 210 3.55 -0.65 3.80
N THR A 211 3.12 -0.91 5.02
CA THR A 211 2.00 -0.18 5.67
C THR A 211 2.32 1.31 5.82
N ILE A 212 3.53 1.65 6.27
CA ILE A 212 3.96 3.06 6.43
C ILE A 212 4.05 3.76 5.07
N CYS A 213 4.74 3.16 4.11
CA CYS A 213 4.90 3.75 2.78
C CYS A 213 3.56 3.86 2.03
N ASN A 214 2.65 2.89 2.20
CA ASN A 214 1.31 2.91 1.61
C ASN A 214 0.54 4.18 1.98
N MET A 215 0.58 4.59 3.24
CA MET A 215 -0.19 5.75 3.71
C MET A 215 0.58 7.07 3.63
N SER A 216 1.81 7.09 3.13
CA SER A 216 2.57 8.33 2.94
C SER A 216 1.86 9.30 1.98
N VAL A 217 1.16 8.80 0.97
CA VAL A 217 0.36 9.62 0.04
C VAL A 217 -0.74 10.42 0.74
N GLU A 218 -1.23 9.97 1.89
CA GLU A 218 -2.25 10.68 2.66
C GLU A 218 -1.71 11.97 3.31
N THR A 219 -0.39 12.17 3.34
CA THR A 219 0.24 13.46 3.72
C THR A 219 0.42 14.41 2.54
N GLY A 220 -0.02 14.03 1.33
CA GLY A 220 0.25 14.73 0.08
C GLY A 220 1.57 14.34 -0.59
N ALA A 221 2.35 13.44 -0.01
CA ALA A 221 3.63 13.00 -0.56
C ALA A 221 3.45 12.24 -1.89
N THR A 222 4.38 12.43 -2.81
CA THR A 222 4.46 11.65 -4.05
C THR A 222 4.86 10.19 -3.77
N CYS A 223 5.79 10.00 -2.84
CA CYS A 223 6.28 8.68 -2.42
C CYS A 223 6.79 8.72 -0.97
N GLY A 224 6.66 7.62 -0.25
CA GLY A 224 7.37 7.38 1.01
C GLY A 224 8.39 6.28 0.79
N ILE A 225 9.64 6.48 1.23
CA ILE A 225 10.74 5.55 0.98
C ILE A 225 11.40 5.13 2.29
N CYS A 226 11.61 3.82 2.45
CA CYS A 226 12.52 3.25 3.43
C CYS A 226 13.81 2.85 2.72
N TYR A 227 14.98 3.08 3.33
CA TYR A 227 16.23 2.60 2.74
C TYR A 227 16.32 1.07 2.76
N PRO A 228 16.93 0.47 1.72
CA PRO A 228 17.12 -0.98 1.67
C PRO A 228 18.14 -1.43 2.71
N ASP A 229 17.83 -2.52 3.40
CA ASP A 229 18.68 -3.18 4.39
C ASP A 229 18.64 -4.70 4.21
N MET A 230 19.18 -5.45 5.17
CA MET A 230 19.18 -6.91 5.09
C MET A 230 17.76 -7.50 5.08
N LYS A 231 16.78 -6.88 5.73
CA LYS A 231 15.38 -7.33 5.67
C LYS A 231 14.80 -7.21 4.26
N THR A 232 15.17 -6.15 3.54
CA THR A 232 14.81 -5.98 2.12
C THR A 232 15.43 -7.09 1.28
N VAL A 233 16.71 -7.40 1.50
CA VAL A 233 17.41 -8.49 0.81
C VAL A 233 16.79 -9.84 1.15
N ASP A 234 16.50 -10.12 2.42
CA ASP A 234 15.88 -11.37 2.86
C ASP A 234 14.52 -11.60 2.20
N TYR A 235 13.71 -10.55 2.11
CA TYR A 235 12.40 -10.61 1.44
C TYR A 235 12.54 -10.90 -0.06
N LEU A 236 13.50 -10.27 -0.72
CA LEU A 236 13.74 -10.42 -2.16
C LEU A 236 14.56 -11.66 -2.52
N TRP A 237 15.27 -12.27 -1.56
CA TRP A 237 16.21 -13.35 -1.82
C TRP A 237 15.68 -14.50 -2.68
N PRO A 238 14.44 -14.98 -2.51
CA PRO A 238 13.89 -16.02 -3.37
C PRO A 238 13.91 -15.68 -4.87
N PHE A 239 13.88 -14.40 -5.22
CA PHE A 239 13.82 -13.91 -6.59
C PHE A 239 15.17 -13.51 -7.17
N ILE A 240 16.10 -13.06 -6.33
CA ILE A 240 17.38 -12.47 -6.74
C ILE A 240 18.61 -13.38 -6.50
N LYS A 241 18.42 -14.53 -5.87
CA LYS A 241 19.54 -15.44 -5.49
C LYS A 241 20.41 -15.93 -6.66
N ASN A 242 19.90 -15.82 -7.89
CA ASN A 242 20.67 -16.18 -9.09
C ASN A 242 21.42 -14.98 -9.69
N ASP A 243 21.13 -13.75 -9.21
CA ASP A 243 21.71 -12.52 -9.71
C ASP A 243 22.91 -12.04 -8.85
N PHE A 244 23.05 -12.62 -7.65
CA PHE A 244 24.08 -12.25 -6.67
C PHE A 244 24.72 -13.47 -6.05
N ASP A 245 26.04 -13.39 -5.81
CA ASP A 245 26.81 -14.45 -5.18
C ASP A 245 26.42 -14.69 -3.71
N SER A 246 25.94 -13.65 -3.02
CA SER A 246 25.47 -13.72 -1.64
C SER A 246 24.50 -12.60 -1.29
N LYS A 247 23.80 -12.72 -0.14
CA LYS A 247 22.93 -11.66 0.38
C LYS A 247 23.73 -10.38 0.69
N GLU A 248 24.96 -10.52 1.15
CA GLU A 248 25.86 -9.39 1.43
C GLU A 248 26.23 -8.65 0.15
N ALA A 249 26.47 -9.37 -0.96
CA ALA A 249 26.70 -8.77 -2.26
C ALA A 249 25.47 -7.99 -2.76
N ALA A 250 24.28 -8.55 -2.60
CA ALA A 250 23.03 -7.87 -2.90
C ALA A 250 22.84 -6.61 -2.03
N LEU A 251 23.13 -6.70 -0.73
CA LEU A 251 23.04 -5.56 0.17
C LEU A 251 23.99 -4.42 -0.22
N ILE A 252 25.23 -4.75 -0.59
CA ILE A 252 26.23 -3.76 -1.06
C ILE A 252 25.69 -3.04 -2.30
N GLU A 253 25.14 -3.78 -3.27
CA GLU A 253 24.59 -3.20 -4.49
C GLU A 253 23.40 -2.27 -4.19
N TYR A 254 22.46 -2.72 -3.38
CA TYR A 254 21.27 -1.96 -3.03
C TYR A 254 21.57 -0.75 -2.12
N SER A 255 22.62 -0.84 -1.29
CA SER A 255 23.06 0.26 -0.42
C SER A 255 23.56 1.49 -1.17
N LYS A 256 23.87 1.37 -2.47
CA LYS A 256 24.22 2.51 -3.33
C LYS A 256 23.11 3.56 -3.40
N PHE A 257 21.86 3.13 -3.22
CA PHE A 257 20.70 4.03 -3.21
C PHE A 257 20.43 4.66 -1.83
N LYS A 258 21.09 4.23 -0.76
CA LYS A 258 20.94 4.91 0.54
C LYS A 258 21.39 6.36 0.45
N SER A 259 20.68 7.26 1.14
CA SER A 259 21.04 8.69 1.21
C SER A 259 22.45 8.90 1.76
N ASP A 260 23.14 9.90 1.23
CA ASP A 260 24.44 10.31 1.75
C ASP A 260 24.29 10.92 3.15
N GLU A 261 25.35 10.87 3.96
CA GLU A 261 25.33 11.42 5.33
C GLU A 261 25.06 12.93 5.34
N ASP A 262 25.56 13.65 4.35
CA ASP A 262 25.39 15.10 4.16
C ASP A 262 24.24 15.45 3.21
N ALA A 263 23.31 14.51 2.94
CA ALA A 263 22.14 14.73 2.12
C ALA A 263 21.28 15.88 2.68
N GLN A 264 20.76 16.71 1.78
CA GLN A 264 19.96 17.87 2.17
C GLN A 264 18.46 17.56 2.05
N TYR A 265 17.74 17.86 3.11
CA TYR A 265 16.28 17.74 3.19
C TYR A 265 15.67 19.12 3.36
N ILE A 266 14.52 19.38 2.73
CA ILE A 266 13.80 20.64 2.94
C ILE A 266 13.26 20.76 4.37
N LYS A 267 13.01 19.61 5.02
CA LYS A 267 12.58 19.53 6.41
C LYS A 267 12.97 18.19 7.02
N THR A 268 13.32 18.21 8.28
CA THR A 268 13.56 17.00 9.07
C THR A 268 12.67 17.03 10.31
N TYR A 269 11.98 15.92 10.55
CA TYR A 269 11.25 15.66 11.78
C TYR A 269 11.91 14.51 12.52
N SER A 270 11.96 14.60 13.84
CA SER A 270 12.44 13.50 14.69
C SER A 270 11.45 13.29 15.83
N PHE A 271 10.99 12.05 15.97
CA PHE A 271 9.99 11.68 16.96
C PHE A 271 10.46 10.47 17.77
N ASP A 272 10.27 10.51 19.08
CA ASP A 272 10.40 9.36 19.96
C ASP A 272 9.03 8.70 20.17
N LEU A 273 8.88 7.48 19.68
CA LEU A 273 7.64 6.71 19.72
C LEU A 273 7.55 5.74 20.90
N SER A 274 8.48 5.80 21.85
CA SER A 274 8.51 4.90 23.02
C SER A 274 7.25 5.01 23.90
N SER A 275 6.56 6.15 23.86
CA SER A 275 5.32 6.39 24.60
C SER A 275 4.06 6.20 23.78
N LEU A 276 4.19 5.92 22.46
CA LEU A 276 3.04 5.79 21.57
C LEU A 276 2.05 4.72 22.09
N SER A 277 0.78 5.03 22.02
CA SER A 277 -0.34 4.12 22.33
C SER A 277 -1.11 3.81 21.04
N PRO A 278 -1.93 2.75 21.01
CA PRO A 278 -2.79 2.46 19.87
C PRO A 278 -3.65 3.66 19.46
N LEU A 279 -3.74 3.89 18.16
CA LEU A 279 -4.39 5.06 17.56
C LEU A 279 -5.60 4.67 16.70
N CYS A 280 -6.53 5.61 16.64
CA CYS A 280 -7.72 5.49 15.80
C CYS A 280 -8.05 6.85 15.18
N THR A 281 -8.48 6.87 13.91
CA THR A 281 -8.97 8.11 13.32
C THR A 281 -10.37 8.44 13.79
N TYR A 282 -10.71 9.73 13.82
CA TYR A 282 -12.08 10.21 14.01
C TYR A 282 -12.49 11.14 12.87
N GLY A 283 -13.81 11.33 12.68
CA GLY A 283 -14.30 12.14 11.56
C GLY A 283 -13.95 11.55 10.20
N TYR A 284 -13.68 12.41 9.23
CA TYR A 284 -13.58 12.07 7.80
C TYR A 284 -12.21 12.40 7.18
N LYS A 285 -11.16 12.47 7.99
CA LYS A 285 -9.79 12.73 7.51
C LYS A 285 -8.81 11.79 8.21
N PRO A 286 -7.81 11.25 7.50
CA PRO A 286 -6.85 10.32 8.07
C PRO A 286 -5.85 10.98 9.04
N ASP A 287 -5.74 12.31 9.03
CA ASP A 287 -4.92 13.11 9.96
C ASP A 287 -5.65 13.48 11.26
N CYS A 288 -6.97 13.26 11.32
CA CYS A 288 -7.75 13.42 12.54
C CYS A 288 -7.61 12.14 13.38
N VAL A 289 -6.68 12.14 14.33
CA VAL A 289 -6.28 10.96 15.10
C VAL A 289 -6.43 11.20 16.60
N LYS A 290 -6.88 10.16 17.30
CA LYS A 290 -6.95 10.07 18.77
C LYS A 290 -6.38 8.73 19.22
N THR A 291 -6.06 8.63 20.51
CA THR A 291 -5.80 7.32 21.09
C THR A 291 -7.07 6.47 21.10
N VAL A 292 -6.92 5.16 20.99
CA VAL A 292 -8.06 4.23 21.05
C VAL A 292 -8.81 4.41 22.38
N LYS A 293 -8.09 4.69 23.47
CA LYS A 293 -8.67 4.98 24.77
C LYS A 293 -9.61 6.19 24.79
N GLU A 294 -9.28 7.26 24.06
CA GLU A 294 -10.16 8.44 23.91
C GLU A 294 -11.39 8.15 23.06
N MET A 295 -11.35 7.12 22.23
CA MET A 295 -12.44 6.68 21.35
C MET A 295 -13.25 5.53 21.96
N GLU A 296 -12.83 5.02 23.14
CA GLU A 296 -13.43 3.86 23.78
C GLU A 296 -14.94 4.03 23.98
N GLY A 297 -15.71 2.98 23.73
CA GLY A 297 -17.15 2.99 23.83
C GLY A 297 -17.90 3.51 22.60
N THR A 298 -17.20 4.00 21.58
CA THR A 298 -17.83 4.37 20.29
C THR A 298 -18.40 3.11 19.63
N LYS A 299 -19.72 3.00 19.52
CA LYS A 299 -20.41 1.85 18.93
C LYS A 299 -20.10 1.71 17.44
N ILE A 300 -19.96 0.47 16.99
CA ILE A 300 -19.67 0.14 15.59
C ILE A 300 -20.66 -0.88 15.04
N ASN A 301 -20.82 -0.90 13.73
CA ASN A 301 -21.68 -1.84 13.00
C ASN A 301 -20.87 -2.83 12.18
N GLN A 302 -19.63 -2.45 11.82
CA GLN A 302 -18.77 -3.28 10.99
C GLN A 302 -17.30 -3.16 11.39
N VAL A 303 -16.58 -4.24 11.21
CA VAL A 303 -15.11 -4.26 11.19
C VAL A 303 -14.64 -4.78 9.85
N TYR A 304 -13.66 -4.12 9.26
CA TYR A 304 -13.03 -4.54 8.01
C TYR A 304 -11.52 -4.68 8.20
N ILE A 305 -11.01 -5.90 8.11
CA ILE A 305 -9.58 -6.22 8.21
C ILE A 305 -9.09 -6.69 6.85
N GLY A 306 -8.24 -5.90 6.20
CA GLY A 306 -7.78 -6.21 4.85
C GLY A 306 -7.30 -5.00 4.07
N GLY A 307 -7.24 -5.15 2.75
CA GLY A 307 -6.77 -4.14 1.81
C GLY A 307 -5.25 -4.13 1.64
N CYS A 308 -4.75 -3.19 0.83
CA CYS A 308 -3.32 -3.08 0.54
C CYS A 308 -2.48 -2.63 1.73
N THR A 309 -3.09 -2.01 2.72
CA THR A 309 -2.42 -1.51 3.92
C THR A 309 -2.17 -2.62 4.94
N ASN A 310 -3.22 -3.35 5.33
CA ASN A 310 -3.19 -4.34 6.39
C ASN A 310 -4.10 -5.55 6.08
N GLY A 311 -3.77 -6.27 5.03
CA GLY A 311 -4.38 -7.55 4.66
C GLY A 311 -3.33 -8.65 4.43
N ARG A 312 -2.09 -8.42 4.87
CA ARG A 312 -0.97 -9.37 4.75
C ARG A 312 -1.05 -10.44 5.83
N ILE A 313 -0.20 -11.46 5.71
CA ILE A 313 -0.29 -12.60 6.62
C ILE A 313 0.00 -12.22 8.08
N SER A 314 0.91 -11.27 8.33
CA SER A 314 1.19 -10.77 9.68
C SER A 314 -0.05 -10.10 10.30
N ASP A 315 -0.80 -9.32 9.53
CA ASP A 315 -2.03 -8.67 9.98
C ASP A 315 -3.10 -9.69 10.35
N LEU A 316 -3.27 -10.73 9.49
CA LEU A 316 -4.23 -11.80 9.72
C LEU A 316 -3.87 -12.64 10.95
N ARG A 317 -2.57 -12.89 11.20
CA ARG A 317 -2.10 -13.59 12.40
C ARG A 317 -2.42 -12.80 13.67
N VAL A 318 -2.22 -11.49 13.66
CA VAL A 318 -2.58 -10.61 14.79
C VAL A 318 -4.08 -10.69 15.05
N ALA A 319 -4.91 -10.49 14.04
CA ALA A 319 -6.35 -10.56 14.19
C ALA A 319 -6.83 -11.94 14.67
N ALA A 320 -6.30 -13.03 14.08
CA ALA A 320 -6.67 -14.38 14.45
C ALA A 320 -6.26 -14.74 15.88
N SER A 321 -5.09 -14.26 16.36
CA SER A 321 -4.65 -14.50 17.74
C SER A 321 -5.63 -13.94 18.78
N ILE A 322 -6.25 -12.80 18.47
CA ILE A 322 -7.23 -12.12 19.33
C ILE A 322 -8.61 -12.77 19.21
N LEU A 323 -9.01 -13.16 18.00
CA LEU A 323 -10.33 -13.75 17.72
C LEU A 323 -10.42 -15.24 18.08
N LYS A 324 -9.30 -15.91 18.34
CA LYS A 324 -9.25 -17.33 18.68
C LYS A 324 -10.06 -17.62 19.94
N ASN A 325 -11.01 -18.56 19.84
CA ASN A 325 -11.95 -18.93 20.90
C ASN A 325 -12.86 -17.78 21.38
N GLN A 326 -12.99 -16.72 20.59
CA GLN A 326 -13.90 -15.61 20.82
C GLN A 326 -15.07 -15.64 19.82
N LYS A 327 -16.10 -14.89 20.11
CA LYS A 327 -17.19 -14.59 19.17
C LYS A 327 -17.24 -13.08 18.94
N VAL A 328 -17.48 -12.69 17.69
CA VAL A 328 -17.76 -11.29 17.38
C VAL A 328 -19.11 -10.86 17.97
N SER A 329 -19.24 -9.60 18.31
CA SER A 329 -20.49 -9.02 18.83
C SER A 329 -21.64 -9.25 17.85
N GLU A 330 -22.82 -9.62 18.35
CA GLU A 330 -24.01 -9.87 17.55
C GLU A 330 -24.43 -8.69 16.65
N ASN A 331 -24.05 -7.47 17.02
CA ASN A 331 -24.38 -6.25 16.29
C ASN A 331 -23.28 -5.83 15.30
N VAL A 332 -22.22 -6.62 15.12
CA VAL A 332 -21.06 -6.27 14.29
C VAL A 332 -20.86 -7.30 13.19
N ARG A 333 -20.79 -6.83 11.95
CA ARG A 333 -20.33 -7.63 10.82
C ARG A 333 -18.80 -7.52 10.75
N VAL A 334 -18.10 -8.64 10.68
CA VAL A 334 -16.65 -8.65 10.51
C VAL A 334 -16.29 -9.21 9.15
N ILE A 335 -15.54 -8.44 8.39
CA ILE A 335 -15.08 -8.83 7.05
C ILE A 335 -13.56 -8.94 7.09
N ILE A 336 -13.07 -10.12 6.74
CA ILE A 336 -11.65 -10.42 6.57
C ILE A 336 -11.36 -10.50 5.08
N ASN A 337 -10.44 -9.67 4.61
CA ASN A 337 -10.06 -9.63 3.20
C ASN A 337 -8.55 -9.86 3.07
N PRO A 338 -8.10 -11.10 2.81
CA PRO A 338 -6.69 -11.40 2.57
C PRO A 338 -6.17 -10.62 1.35
N ALA A 339 -4.95 -10.09 1.43
CA ALA A 339 -4.42 -9.20 0.40
C ALA A 339 -4.18 -9.92 -0.94
N THR A 340 -3.78 -11.20 -0.93
CA THR A 340 -3.49 -11.98 -2.14
C THR A 340 -3.99 -13.42 -2.01
N THR A 341 -4.08 -14.12 -3.14
CA THR A 341 -4.40 -15.57 -3.13
C THR A 341 -3.32 -16.38 -2.43
N THR A 342 -2.06 -15.95 -2.44
CA THR A 342 -0.97 -16.58 -1.68
C THR A 342 -1.18 -16.40 -0.18
N VAL A 343 -1.48 -15.19 0.27
CA VAL A 343 -1.82 -14.89 1.68
C VAL A 343 -3.04 -15.69 2.11
N TYR A 344 -4.07 -15.77 1.25
CA TYR A 344 -5.26 -16.57 1.56
C TYR A 344 -4.91 -18.05 1.74
N ARG A 345 -4.12 -18.61 0.82
CA ARG A 345 -3.65 -20.01 0.93
C ARG A 345 -2.88 -20.22 2.23
N GLN A 346 -1.94 -19.34 2.53
CA GLN A 346 -1.16 -19.43 3.76
C GLN A 346 -2.05 -19.33 5.02
N ALA A 347 -3.06 -18.45 5.01
CA ALA A 347 -4.02 -18.35 6.10
C ALA A 347 -4.88 -19.62 6.28
N VAL A 348 -5.18 -20.35 5.18
CA VAL A 348 -5.82 -21.69 5.23
C VAL A 348 -4.86 -22.69 5.86
N ASP A 349 -3.62 -22.75 5.38
CA ASP A 349 -2.62 -23.73 5.82
C ASP A 349 -2.26 -23.56 7.31
N GLU A 350 -2.27 -22.31 7.82
CA GLU A 350 -2.06 -21.96 9.23
C GLU A 350 -3.34 -22.10 10.10
N GLY A 351 -4.48 -22.43 9.51
CA GLY A 351 -5.76 -22.57 10.22
C GLY A 351 -6.42 -21.24 10.62
N LEU A 352 -5.90 -20.10 10.15
CA LEU A 352 -6.44 -18.77 10.51
C LEU A 352 -7.86 -18.57 9.98
N ILE A 353 -8.16 -19.13 8.79
CA ILE A 353 -9.50 -19.05 8.19
C ILE A 353 -10.53 -19.74 9.09
N THR A 354 -10.20 -20.90 9.65
CA THR A 354 -11.07 -21.59 10.60
C THR A 354 -11.33 -20.73 11.83
N VAL A 355 -10.31 -20.09 12.39
CA VAL A 355 -10.47 -19.17 13.54
C VAL A 355 -11.44 -18.03 13.20
N PHE A 356 -11.32 -17.41 12.02
CA PHE A 356 -12.22 -16.34 11.60
C PHE A 356 -13.67 -16.82 11.44
N LEU A 357 -13.88 -17.96 10.81
CA LEU A 357 -15.22 -18.55 10.63
C LEU A 357 -15.83 -18.93 11.97
N ASP A 358 -15.06 -19.56 12.84
CA ASP A 358 -15.51 -19.92 14.20
C ASP A 358 -15.87 -18.67 15.03
N ALA A 359 -15.16 -17.57 14.86
CA ALA A 359 -15.47 -16.30 15.51
C ALA A 359 -16.75 -15.64 14.95
N GLY A 360 -17.23 -16.05 13.76
CA GLY A 360 -18.39 -15.46 13.08
C GLY A 360 -18.03 -14.39 12.04
N CYS A 361 -16.79 -14.37 11.56
CA CYS A 361 -16.34 -13.46 10.51
C CYS A 361 -16.73 -13.97 9.10
N CYS A 362 -16.92 -13.05 8.16
CA CYS A 362 -17.01 -13.33 6.73
C CYS A 362 -15.61 -13.16 6.09
N VAL A 363 -15.09 -14.22 5.47
CA VAL A 363 -13.82 -14.14 4.71
C VAL A 363 -14.14 -13.97 3.23
N THR A 364 -13.54 -12.97 2.59
CA THR A 364 -13.79 -12.62 1.19
C THR A 364 -12.63 -12.95 0.29
N ASN A 365 -12.85 -12.91 -1.03
CA ASN A 365 -11.78 -13.01 -2.01
C ASN A 365 -10.78 -11.85 -1.91
N PRO A 366 -9.50 -12.09 -2.20
CA PRO A 366 -8.51 -11.03 -2.33
C PRO A 366 -8.93 -9.96 -3.35
N SER A 367 -9.15 -8.75 -2.87
CA SER A 367 -9.52 -7.60 -3.71
C SER A 367 -9.39 -6.30 -2.91
N CYS A 368 -9.51 -5.17 -3.58
CA CYS A 368 -9.59 -3.86 -2.90
C CYS A 368 -10.89 -3.75 -2.06
N GLY A 369 -11.94 -4.46 -2.43
CA GLY A 369 -13.15 -4.66 -1.65
C GLY A 369 -13.88 -3.37 -1.28
N ALA A 370 -14.35 -3.29 -0.04
CA ALA A 370 -15.04 -2.14 0.48
C ALA A 370 -14.14 -0.90 0.64
N CYS A 371 -12.81 -1.04 0.65
CA CYS A 371 -11.88 0.09 0.76
C CYS A 371 -12.15 1.18 -0.30
N LEU A 372 -12.60 0.80 -1.50
CA LEU A 372 -12.98 1.72 -2.56
C LEU A 372 -14.51 1.96 -2.64
N GLY A 373 -15.30 1.35 -1.76
CA GLY A 373 -16.77 1.44 -1.81
C GLY A 373 -17.40 0.76 -3.02
N MET A 374 -16.70 -0.16 -3.66
CA MET A 374 -17.12 -0.75 -4.95
C MET A 374 -17.44 -2.24 -4.88
N SER A 375 -17.23 -2.92 -3.77
CA SER A 375 -17.39 -4.37 -3.67
C SER A 375 -17.94 -4.78 -2.29
N CYS A 376 -17.66 -6.00 -1.84
CA CYS A 376 -18.19 -6.57 -0.60
C CYS A 376 -17.87 -5.73 0.64
N GLY A 377 -18.85 -5.56 1.54
CA GLY A 377 -18.66 -4.88 2.82
C GLY A 377 -18.89 -3.37 2.80
N VAL A 378 -19.66 -2.87 1.82
CA VAL A 378 -20.06 -1.47 1.75
C VAL A 378 -21.02 -1.14 2.90
N LEU A 379 -20.87 0.05 3.48
CA LEU A 379 -21.68 0.56 4.58
C LEU A 379 -22.98 1.19 4.09
N ALA A 380 -24.02 1.04 4.87
CA ALA A 380 -25.24 1.83 4.73
C ALA A 380 -25.09 3.21 5.40
N ASP A 381 -26.06 4.09 5.14
CA ASP A 381 -26.11 5.43 5.76
C ASP A 381 -26.20 5.32 7.29
N GLY A 382 -25.37 6.09 7.98
CA GLY A 382 -25.28 6.10 9.44
C GLY A 382 -24.50 4.93 10.06
N GLU A 383 -24.03 3.94 9.28
CA GLU A 383 -23.21 2.85 9.83
C GLU A 383 -21.76 3.30 10.09
N VAL A 384 -21.18 2.73 11.15
CA VAL A 384 -19.83 3.00 11.63
C VAL A 384 -18.96 1.76 11.47
N CYS A 385 -17.79 1.91 10.86
CA CYS A 385 -16.82 0.83 10.65
C CYS A 385 -15.46 1.15 11.27
N VAL A 386 -14.86 0.20 11.98
CA VAL A 386 -13.42 0.20 12.24
C VAL A 386 -12.73 -0.57 11.12
N SER A 387 -11.72 0.04 10.51
CA SER A 387 -11.10 -0.50 9.31
C SER A 387 -9.57 -0.40 9.33
N THR A 388 -8.91 -1.41 8.80
CA THR A 388 -7.46 -1.40 8.61
C THR A 388 -7.03 -0.81 7.25
N THR A 389 -7.98 -0.29 6.46
CA THR A 389 -7.73 0.38 5.18
C THR A 389 -7.00 1.72 5.36
N ASN A 390 -6.85 2.50 4.30
CA ASN A 390 -5.99 3.68 4.29
C ASN A 390 -6.73 5.03 4.23
N ARG A 391 -8.00 5.05 3.90
CA ARG A 391 -8.79 6.29 3.73
C ARG A 391 -10.15 6.21 4.42
N ASN A 392 -10.57 7.34 5.00
CA ASN A 392 -11.83 7.45 5.75
C ASN A 392 -12.65 8.71 5.41
N PHE A 393 -12.46 9.32 4.25
CA PHE A 393 -13.29 10.46 3.87
C PHE A 393 -14.77 10.06 3.74
N ASN A 394 -15.65 11.03 3.85
CA ASN A 394 -17.11 10.81 3.82
C ASN A 394 -17.54 9.99 2.60
N GLY A 395 -18.25 8.91 2.83
CA GLY A 395 -18.74 8.01 1.78
C GLY A 395 -17.71 7.06 1.21
N ARG A 396 -16.48 6.97 1.75
CA ARG A 396 -15.40 6.12 1.22
C ARG A 396 -15.80 4.64 1.13
N MET A 397 -16.43 4.10 2.16
CA MET A 397 -16.90 2.71 2.19
C MET A 397 -18.40 2.58 2.02
N GLY A 398 -19.09 3.63 1.59
CA GLY A 398 -20.54 3.70 1.39
C GLY A 398 -21.08 5.08 1.74
N LYS A 399 -22.11 5.53 1.01
CA LYS A 399 -22.70 6.86 1.20
C LYS A 399 -23.24 6.99 2.63
N GLY A 400 -22.80 8.02 3.36
CA GLY A 400 -23.22 8.29 4.73
C GLY A 400 -22.58 7.40 5.80
N GLY A 401 -21.77 6.41 5.40
CA GLY A 401 -21.01 5.58 6.34
C GLY A 401 -19.79 6.32 6.91
N MET A 402 -19.45 6.04 8.17
CA MET A 402 -18.28 6.56 8.86
C MET A 402 -17.24 5.46 9.02
N VAL A 403 -15.97 5.78 8.75
CA VAL A 403 -14.86 4.85 8.85
C VAL A 403 -13.82 5.39 9.82
N HIS A 404 -13.45 4.57 10.80
CA HIS A 404 -12.36 4.80 11.72
C HIS A 404 -11.18 3.90 11.35
N LEU A 405 -10.05 4.49 10.95
CA LEU A 405 -8.84 3.73 10.62
C LEU A 405 -8.13 3.33 11.91
N ALA A 406 -7.77 2.05 12.02
CA ALA A 406 -7.07 1.52 13.17
C ALA A 406 -6.20 0.32 12.78
N SER A 407 -5.37 -0.17 13.73
CA SER A 407 -4.56 -1.38 13.55
C SER A 407 -5.42 -2.65 13.51
N PRO A 408 -4.91 -3.77 12.97
CA PRO A 408 -5.60 -5.07 13.02
C PRO A 408 -5.96 -5.51 14.44
N SER A 409 -5.13 -5.17 15.43
CA SER A 409 -5.38 -5.47 16.84
C SER A 409 -6.59 -4.72 17.36
N THR A 410 -6.61 -3.39 17.23
CA THR A 410 -7.76 -2.56 17.63
C THR A 410 -9.04 -3.00 16.91
N ALA A 411 -8.95 -3.32 15.62
CA ALA A 411 -10.09 -3.80 14.84
C ALA A 411 -10.64 -5.13 15.40
N ALA A 412 -9.75 -6.09 15.73
CA ALA A 412 -10.16 -7.39 16.27
C ALA A 412 -10.80 -7.29 17.66
N PHE A 413 -10.23 -6.50 18.59
CA PHE A 413 -10.84 -6.26 19.91
C PHE A 413 -12.19 -5.56 19.77
N SER A 414 -12.28 -4.54 18.93
CA SER A 414 -13.53 -3.82 18.68
C SER A 414 -14.61 -4.74 18.09
N ALA A 415 -14.24 -5.73 17.27
CA ALA A 415 -15.17 -6.73 16.75
C ALA A 415 -15.82 -7.57 17.85
N ILE A 416 -15.05 -7.96 18.85
CA ILE A 416 -15.53 -8.76 20.00
C ILE A 416 -16.46 -7.93 20.89
N ARG A 417 -16.09 -6.67 21.17
CA ARG A 417 -16.80 -5.80 22.11
C ARG A 417 -18.01 -5.07 21.52
N GLY A 418 -18.05 -4.85 20.21
CA GLY A 418 -19.09 -4.07 19.54
C GLY A 418 -18.90 -2.54 19.62
N TYR A 419 -17.76 -2.10 20.12
CA TYR A 419 -17.34 -0.70 20.20
C TYR A 419 -15.82 -0.58 20.11
N ILE A 420 -15.31 0.60 19.81
CA ILE A 420 -13.86 0.85 19.72
C ILE A 420 -13.21 0.62 21.09
N CYS A 421 -12.21 -0.27 21.12
CA CYS A 421 -11.39 -0.54 22.30
C CYS A 421 -10.04 -1.15 21.91
N GLU A 422 -9.10 -1.20 22.85
CA GLU A 422 -7.74 -1.74 22.64
C GLU A 422 -7.50 -3.12 23.30
N ASN A 423 -8.44 -3.63 24.12
CA ASN A 423 -8.38 -4.94 24.79
C ASN A 423 -9.76 -5.35 25.39
#